data_6bf733fe9ad6c0e0ca6dbcceb15c88e8
#
_entry.id   6bf733fe9ad6c0e0ca6dbcceb15c88e8
#
_cell.length_a   1.000
_cell.length_b   1.000
_cell.length_c   1.000
_cell.angle_alpha   90.00
_cell.angle_beta   90.00
_cell.angle_gamma   90.00
#
_symmetry.space_group_name_H-M   'P 1'
#
loop_
_entity.id
_entity.type
_entity.pdbx_description
1 polymer ?
#
loop_
_entity_poly.entity_id
_entity_poly.type
_entity_poly.pdbx_seq_one_letter_code
_entity_poly.pdbx_strand_id
1 'polypeptide(L)'
;GGAYGFRDQLQDTFCLKYVDSEYLKQQIIKHSKHQFEEGDVEHWWHDETKRGIRTRFSDDLLWLVYATLEYIDFTGDNQILDIETPYLKGQILEQGIDERYDKYVESEKLGTIYEHCVKAIEKALNFGEHGLPRIGSGDWNDGMSEVGNKGKGESVWLGFFLYNILDRFIKIVEENGDFDRVERYKKIKQELRKALNTSGWDGRWYKRAFTDDGQALGSMENEECRID
;
A
#
# COMPACT_ATOMS: atom_id res chain seq x y z
N GLY A 1 -0.43 24.50 2.09
CA GLY A 1 0.79 23.86 2.52
C GLY A 1 0.74 23.41 3.96
N GLY A 2 1.74 22.61 4.35
CA GLY A 2 1.88 22.11 5.71
C GLY A 2 1.22 20.75 5.98
N ALA A 3 0.69 20.10 4.96
CA ALA A 3 0.27 18.70 5.07
C ALA A 3 1.46 17.74 4.95
N TYR A 4 1.37 16.62 5.63
CA TYR A 4 2.31 15.52 5.57
C TYR A 4 1.69 14.40 4.73
N GLY A 5 2.29 14.06 3.59
CA GLY A 5 1.87 12.94 2.74
C GLY A 5 2.37 11.62 3.30
N PHE A 6 1.51 10.60 3.35
CA PHE A 6 1.89 9.29 3.91
C PHE A 6 3.05 8.65 3.14
N ARG A 7 2.88 8.43 1.85
CA ARG A 7 3.93 7.82 1.02
C ARG A 7 5.11 8.75 0.76
N ASP A 8 4.85 10.05 0.55
CA ASP A 8 5.89 11.00 0.16
C ASP A 8 6.99 11.08 1.20
N GLN A 9 6.63 11.23 2.47
CA GLN A 9 7.59 11.32 3.56
C GLN A 9 8.34 10.02 3.83
N LEU A 10 7.69 8.86 3.63
CA LEU A 10 8.39 7.57 3.71
C LEU A 10 9.40 7.45 2.58
N GLN A 11 9.03 7.80 1.35
CA GLN A 11 9.94 7.77 0.19
C GLN A 11 11.11 8.73 0.36
N ASP A 12 10.87 9.95 0.86
CA ASP A 12 11.91 10.96 1.10
C ASP A 12 12.98 10.46 2.09
N THR A 13 12.61 9.58 3.03
CA THR A 13 13.55 9.05 4.02
C THR A 13 14.40 7.87 3.50
N PHE A 14 14.10 7.30 2.35
CA PHE A 14 14.90 6.18 1.83
C PHE A 14 16.34 6.56 1.53
N CYS A 15 16.60 7.76 1.05
CA CYS A 15 17.97 8.22 0.84
C CYS A 15 18.68 8.54 2.16
N LEU A 16 17.95 8.95 3.19
CA LEU A 16 18.52 9.31 4.49
C LEU A 16 19.08 8.10 5.25
N LYS A 17 18.59 6.88 4.97
CA LYS A 17 19.11 5.66 5.62
C LYS A 17 20.62 5.47 5.43
N TYR A 18 21.21 6.00 4.35
CA TYR A 18 22.66 5.92 4.09
C TYR A 18 23.47 6.92 4.92
N VAL A 19 22.83 7.94 5.50
CA VAL A 19 23.44 8.92 6.39
C VAL A 19 23.20 8.55 7.83
N ASP A 20 21.94 8.30 8.18
CA ASP A 20 21.52 7.85 9.50
C ASP A 20 20.16 7.12 9.35
N SER A 21 20.17 5.81 9.55
CA SER A 21 18.98 4.95 9.42
C SER A 21 17.91 5.24 10.47
N GLU A 22 18.25 5.94 11.56
CA GLU A 22 17.29 6.33 12.59
C GLU A 22 16.18 7.25 12.02
N TYR A 23 16.49 8.09 11.01
CA TYR A 23 15.46 8.89 10.35
C TYR A 23 14.37 8.02 9.72
N LEU A 24 14.75 6.95 9.02
CA LEU A 24 13.77 6.03 8.41
C LEU A 24 12.98 5.29 9.48
N LYS A 25 13.65 4.83 10.56
CA LYS A 25 12.99 4.17 11.71
C LYS A 25 11.92 5.06 12.33
N GLN A 26 12.25 6.31 12.61
CA GLN A 26 11.32 7.27 13.22
C GLN A 26 10.14 7.57 12.30
N GLN A 27 10.35 7.64 10.98
CA GLN A 27 9.24 7.82 10.05
C GLN A 27 8.33 6.57 9.97
N ILE A 28 8.87 5.37 10.01
CA ILE A 28 8.06 4.14 10.09
C ILE A 28 7.17 4.17 11.35
N ILE A 29 7.76 4.46 12.52
CA ILE A 29 7.03 4.56 13.79
C ILE A 29 5.98 5.70 13.75
N LYS A 30 6.29 6.83 13.14
CA LYS A 30 5.35 7.94 12.99
C LYS A 30 4.18 7.53 12.09
N HIS A 31 4.46 6.95 10.92
CA HIS A 31 3.45 6.61 9.92
C HIS A 31 2.55 5.45 10.38
N SER A 32 3.05 4.49 11.15
CA SER A 32 2.21 3.43 11.70
C SER A 32 1.06 3.98 12.57
N LYS A 33 1.26 5.12 13.25
CA LYS A 33 0.21 5.81 14.03
C LYS A 33 -0.86 6.49 13.16
N HIS A 34 -0.64 6.59 11.84
CA HIS A 34 -1.59 7.11 10.87
C HIS A 34 -2.32 6.01 10.09
N GLN A 35 -2.22 4.76 10.57
CA GLN A 35 -3.00 3.63 10.06
C GLN A 35 -4.27 3.43 10.88
N PHE A 36 -5.41 3.27 10.19
CA PHE A 36 -6.69 2.94 10.83
C PHE A 36 -6.75 1.48 11.29
N GLU A 37 -7.62 1.19 12.26
CA GLU A 37 -7.86 -0.18 12.74
C GLU A 37 -8.22 -1.16 11.62
N GLU A 38 -8.76 -0.67 10.50
CA GLU A 38 -9.15 -1.45 9.32
C GLU A 38 -8.00 -1.70 8.34
N GLY A 39 -6.82 -1.12 8.59
CA GLY A 39 -5.58 -1.35 7.84
C GLY A 39 -5.28 -0.35 6.73
N ASP A 40 -6.23 0.50 6.32
CA ASP A 40 -5.97 1.66 5.47
C ASP A 40 -5.33 2.80 6.27
N VAL A 41 -4.92 3.86 5.59
CA VAL A 41 -4.12 4.94 6.20
C VAL A 41 -4.68 6.31 5.84
N GLU A 42 -4.26 7.35 6.57
CA GLU A 42 -4.42 8.72 6.10
C GLU A 42 -3.54 8.95 4.88
N HIS A 43 -4.10 9.44 3.79
CA HIS A 43 -3.34 9.81 2.60
C HIS A 43 -2.42 11.01 2.88
N TRP A 44 -2.92 12.00 3.62
CA TRP A 44 -2.14 13.09 4.19
C TRP A 44 -2.84 13.66 5.44
N TRP A 45 -2.08 14.36 6.29
CA TRP A 45 -2.58 14.97 7.53
C TRP A 45 -1.85 16.26 7.89
N HIS A 46 -2.42 16.98 8.86
CA HIS A 46 -1.81 18.13 9.50
C HIS A 46 -1.55 17.83 10.97
N ASP A 47 -0.29 17.79 11.39
CA ASP A 47 0.11 17.47 12.76
C ASP A 47 -0.49 18.42 13.81
N GLU A 48 -0.58 19.72 13.48
CA GLU A 48 -1.09 20.74 14.42
C GLU A 48 -2.58 20.59 14.71
N THR A 49 -3.38 20.32 13.69
CA THR A 49 -4.84 20.24 13.82
C THR A 49 -5.35 18.82 14.09
N LYS A 50 -4.49 17.81 13.92
CA LYS A 50 -4.85 16.38 13.95
C LYS A 50 -5.96 16.04 12.95
N ARG A 51 -6.01 16.77 11.84
CA ARG A 51 -6.92 16.53 10.72
C ARG A 51 -6.15 15.91 9.57
N GLY A 52 -6.76 14.92 8.95
CA GLY A 52 -6.22 14.27 7.78
C GLY A 52 -7.31 13.76 6.85
N ILE A 53 -6.91 13.21 5.74
CA ILE A 53 -7.82 12.69 4.75
C ILE A 53 -7.68 11.17 4.65
N ARG A 54 -8.77 10.47 4.85
CA ARG A 54 -8.91 9.04 4.59
C ARG A 54 -9.38 8.85 3.17
N THR A 55 -8.71 8.05 2.38
CA THR A 55 -9.02 7.85 0.95
C THR A 55 -9.09 6.37 0.58
N ARG A 56 -9.41 6.10 -0.69
CA ARG A 56 -9.31 4.75 -1.29
C ARG A 56 -8.08 4.59 -2.16
N PHE A 57 -7.04 5.42 -1.98
CA PHE A 57 -5.75 5.18 -2.63
C PHE A 57 -5.20 3.83 -2.19
N SER A 58 -4.78 3.05 -3.18
CA SER A 58 -4.50 1.62 -2.96
C SER A 58 -3.04 1.31 -2.65
N ASP A 59 -2.14 2.26 -2.87
CA ASP A 59 -0.70 2.07 -2.64
C ASP A 59 -0.21 2.61 -1.29
N ASP A 60 -0.83 3.66 -0.75
CA ASP A 60 -0.36 4.38 0.45
C ASP A 60 0.03 3.43 1.60
N LEU A 61 -0.88 2.52 1.95
CA LEU A 61 -0.70 1.58 3.06
C LEU A 61 0.50 0.63 2.84
N LEU A 62 0.82 0.32 1.59
CA LEU A 62 1.91 -0.59 1.25
C LEU A 62 3.29 0.08 1.41
N TRP A 63 3.35 1.40 1.38
CA TRP A 63 4.61 2.12 1.62
C TRP A 63 5.13 1.97 3.04
N LEU A 64 4.26 1.76 4.04
CA LEU A 64 4.68 1.42 5.39
C LEU A 64 5.41 0.08 5.42
N VAL A 65 4.88 -0.92 4.73
CA VAL A 65 5.50 -2.25 4.62
C VAL A 65 6.83 -2.15 3.88
N TYR A 66 6.84 -1.46 2.74
CA TYR A 66 8.03 -1.29 1.93
C TYR A 66 9.14 -0.56 2.71
N ALA A 67 8.81 0.52 3.43
CA ALA A 67 9.77 1.25 4.26
C ALA A 67 10.35 0.38 5.38
N THR A 68 9.51 -0.45 6.01
CA THR A 68 9.94 -1.40 7.05
C THR A 68 10.92 -2.43 6.46
N LEU A 69 10.62 -2.97 5.28
CA LEU A 69 11.53 -3.88 4.56
C LEU A 69 12.85 -3.20 4.20
N GLU A 70 12.81 -1.97 3.67
CA GLU A 70 14.01 -1.18 3.34
C GLU A 70 14.89 -0.92 4.57
N TYR A 71 14.27 -0.66 5.72
CA TYR A 71 14.99 -0.46 6.97
C TYR A 71 15.67 -1.75 7.44
N ILE A 72 14.92 -2.86 7.47
CA ILE A 72 15.44 -4.16 7.93
C ILE A 72 16.54 -4.68 7.00
N ASP A 73 16.35 -4.61 5.69
CA ASP A 73 17.34 -5.06 4.71
C ASP A 73 18.65 -4.27 4.80
N PHE A 74 18.57 -2.98 5.13
CA PHE A 74 19.73 -2.11 5.27
C PHE A 74 20.46 -2.29 6.61
N THR A 75 19.71 -2.41 7.70
CA THR A 75 20.28 -2.39 9.06
C THR A 75 20.46 -3.77 9.69
N GLY A 76 19.67 -4.76 9.27
CA GLY A 76 19.53 -6.04 9.96
C GLY A 76 18.75 -5.97 11.28
N ASP A 77 18.17 -4.80 11.62
CA ASP A 77 17.44 -4.59 12.88
C ASP A 77 15.98 -5.06 12.76
N ASN A 78 15.74 -6.33 13.08
CA ASN A 78 14.38 -6.90 13.15
C ASN A 78 13.59 -6.45 14.38
N GLN A 79 14.22 -5.83 15.38
CA GLN A 79 13.53 -5.40 16.63
C GLN A 79 12.52 -4.28 16.36
N ILE A 80 12.64 -3.57 15.25
CA ILE A 80 11.63 -2.61 14.81
C ILE A 80 10.24 -3.25 14.74
N LEU A 81 10.16 -4.53 14.37
CA LEU A 81 8.90 -5.26 14.23
C LEU A 81 8.11 -5.41 15.52
N ASP A 82 8.81 -5.37 16.67
CA ASP A 82 8.22 -5.53 18.01
C ASP A 82 7.75 -4.21 18.64
N ILE A 83 8.04 -3.08 18.00
CA ILE A 83 7.64 -1.75 18.51
C ILE A 83 6.12 -1.62 18.38
N GLU A 84 5.45 -1.36 19.51
CA GLU A 84 4.01 -1.13 19.56
C GLU A 84 3.66 0.34 19.31
N THR A 85 2.64 0.57 18.47
CA THR A 85 2.07 1.90 18.24
C THR A 85 0.54 1.83 18.20
N PRO A 86 -0.18 2.93 18.54
CA PRO A 86 -1.62 2.96 18.41
C PRO A 86 -2.07 3.04 16.95
N TYR A 87 -3.24 2.47 16.67
CA TYR A 87 -3.98 2.71 15.43
C TYR A 87 -4.74 4.04 15.50
N LEU A 88 -5.24 4.49 14.37
CA LEU A 88 -6.27 5.53 14.31
C LEU A 88 -7.68 4.93 14.35
N LYS A 89 -8.58 5.68 14.97
CA LYS A 89 -10.02 5.41 14.94
C LYS A 89 -10.73 6.49 14.15
N GLY A 90 -11.53 6.08 13.17
CA GLY A 90 -12.30 6.99 12.34
C GLY A 90 -13.44 6.29 11.63
N GLN A 91 -14.38 7.06 11.10
CA GLN A 91 -15.48 6.52 10.32
C GLN A 91 -14.96 5.86 9.05
N ILE A 92 -15.40 4.63 8.79
CA ILE A 92 -15.11 3.91 7.55
C ILE A 92 -15.74 4.64 6.36
N LEU A 93 -15.06 4.65 5.21
CA LEU A 93 -15.59 5.20 3.98
C LEU A 93 -16.77 4.34 3.50
N GLU A 94 -17.95 4.94 3.41
CA GLU A 94 -19.15 4.32 2.89
C GLU A 94 -19.05 4.05 1.39
N GLN A 95 -19.91 3.20 0.87
CA GLN A 95 -19.95 2.94 -0.58
C GLN A 95 -20.23 4.24 -1.35
N GLY A 96 -19.43 4.52 -2.37
CA GLY A 96 -19.56 5.73 -3.19
C GLY A 96 -18.93 6.98 -2.59
N ILE A 97 -18.28 6.87 -1.42
CA ILE A 97 -17.48 7.94 -0.82
C ILE A 97 -16.01 7.57 -0.99
N ASP A 98 -15.27 8.37 -1.75
CA ASP A 98 -13.87 8.10 -2.07
C ASP A 98 -12.89 8.69 -1.07
N GLU A 99 -13.31 9.74 -0.37
CA GLU A 99 -12.46 10.44 0.61
C GLU A 99 -13.27 11.04 1.75
N ARG A 100 -12.61 11.22 2.90
CA ARG A 100 -13.18 11.91 4.07
C ARG A 100 -12.08 12.69 4.79
N TYR A 101 -12.24 13.98 4.84
CA TYR A 101 -11.39 14.86 5.64
C TYR A 101 -12.01 15.09 7.01
N ASP A 102 -11.35 14.62 8.06
CA ASP A 102 -11.87 14.72 9.44
C ASP A 102 -10.73 14.87 10.46
N LYS A 103 -11.10 15.02 11.73
CA LYS A 103 -10.21 14.93 12.86
C LYS A 103 -10.25 13.49 13.41
N TYR A 104 -9.17 12.76 13.20
CA TYR A 104 -9.05 11.41 13.71
C TYR A 104 -8.41 11.38 15.11
N VAL A 105 -8.66 10.31 15.85
CA VAL A 105 -8.15 10.12 17.20
C VAL A 105 -7.40 8.80 17.31
N GLU A 106 -6.41 8.76 18.19
CA GLU A 106 -5.72 7.51 18.50
C GLU A 106 -6.71 6.50 19.10
N SER A 107 -6.63 5.26 18.65
CA SER A 107 -7.37 4.14 19.18
C SER A 107 -6.71 3.64 20.49
N GLU A 108 -7.50 2.99 21.34
CA GLU A 108 -6.97 2.23 22.48
C GLU A 108 -6.29 0.93 22.04
N LYS A 109 -6.48 0.51 20.79
CA LYS A 109 -5.81 -0.67 20.24
C LYS A 109 -4.40 -0.32 19.82
N LEU A 110 -3.46 -1.09 20.32
CA LEU A 110 -2.07 -1.07 19.90
C LEU A 110 -1.79 -2.24 18.98
N GLY A 111 -0.82 -2.07 18.11
CA GLY A 111 -0.24 -3.14 17.30
C GLY A 111 1.25 -2.97 17.19
N THR A 112 1.96 -4.07 17.05
CA THR A 112 3.38 -4.03 16.70
C THR A 112 3.54 -3.56 15.26
N ILE A 113 4.71 -3.06 14.87
CA ILE A 113 4.99 -2.71 13.46
C ILE A 113 4.75 -3.92 12.54
N TYR A 114 5.05 -5.15 13.01
CA TYR A 114 4.70 -6.37 12.29
C TYR A 114 3.19 -6.45 12.02
N GLU A 115 2.36 -6.24 13.04
CA GLU A 115 0.89 -6.29 12.91
C GLU A 115 0.35 -5.17 12.02
N HIS A 116 0.94 -3.98 12.08
CA HIS A 116 0.63 -2.88 11.16
C HIS A 116 0.93 -3.26 9.71
N CYS A 117 2.09 -3.87 9.44
CA CYS A 117 2.46 -4.36 8.11
C CYS A 117 1.51 -5.46 7.63
N VAL A 118 1.17 -6.43 8.48
CA VAL A 118 0.21 -7.48 8.16
C VAL A 118 -1.16 -6.88 7.79
N LYS A 119 -1.67 -5.94 8.60
CA LYS A 119 -2.96 -5.27 8.30
C LYS A 119 -2.93 -4.52 6.97
N ALA A 120 -1.84 -3.83 6.66
CA ALA A 120 -1.68 -3.15 5.38
C ALA A 120 -1.71 -4.15 4.20
N ILE A 121 -0.97 -5.24 4.28
CA ILE A 121 -0.97 -6.28 3.25
C ILE A 121 -2.38 -6.88 3.12
N GLU A 122 -3.00 -7.32 4.21
CA GLU A 122 -4.35 -7.92 4.19
C GLU A 122 -5.39 -6.99 3.56
N LYS A 123 -5.30 -5.69 3.82
CA LYS A 123 -6.17 -4.68 3.22
C LYS A 123 -5.93 -4.53 1.71
N ALA A 124 -4.68 -4.65 1.27
CA ALA A 124 -4.29 -4.57 -0.13
C ALA A 124 -4.62 -5.83 -0.95
N LEU A 125 -4.91 -6.98 -0.30
CA LEU A 125 -5.29 -8.22 -0.97
C LEU A 125 -6.74 -8.14 -1.49
N ASN A 126 -7.01 -7.17 -2.34
CA ASN A 126 -8.31 -6.89 -2.95
C ASN A 126 -8.16 -6.90 -4.48
N PHE A 127 -8.53 -8.02 -5.10
CA PHE A 127 -8.31 -8.28 -6.53
C PHE A 127 -9.58 -8.11 -7.35
N GLY A 128 -9.40 -7.69 -8.62
CA GLY A 128 -10.45 -7.59 -9.61
C GLY A 128 -10.54 -8.84 -10.51
N GLU A 129 -11.27 -8.71 -11.62
CA GLU A 129 -11.57 -9.81 -12.54
C GLU A 129 -10.33 -10.35 -13.29
N HIS A 130 -9.32 -9.49 -13.49
CA HIS A 130 -8.07 -9.87 -14.14
C HIS A 130 -7.03 -10.47 -13.18
N GLY A 131 -7.38 -10.59 -11.89
CA GLY A 131 -6.49 -11.09 -10.85
C GLY A 131 -5.42 -10.06 -10.40
N LEU A 132 -5.63 -8.80 -10.73
CA LEU A 132 -4.77 -7.69 -10.34
C LEU A 132 -5.38 -6.90 -9.18
N PRO A 133 -4.58 -6.19 -8.37
CA PRO A 133 -5.13 -5.38 -7.28
C PRO A 133 -6.02 -4.25 -7.81
N ARG A 134 -7.13 -4.00 -7.11
CA ARG A 134 -8.01 -2.88 -7.41
C ARG A 134 -7.33 -1.56 -7.11
N ILE A 135 -7.46 -0.60 -8.04
CA ILE A 135 -6.79 0.70 -7.97
C ILE A 135 -7.47 1.67 -7.01
N GLY A 136 -8.78 1.51 -6.73
CA GLY A 136 -9.53 2.45 -5.90
C GLY A 136 -9.57 3.86 -6.48
N SER A 137 -9.30 4.87 -5.65
CA SER A 137 -9.23 6.28 -6.08
C SER A 137 -7.93 6.65 -6.79
N GLY A 138 -7.01 5.71 -6.91
CA GLY A 138 -5.70 5.86 -7.53
C GLY A 138 -4.68 4.92 -6.93
N ASP A 139 -3.56 4.80 -7.57
CA ASP A 139 -2.34 4.20 -7.03
C ASP A 139 -1.28 5.30 -6.81
N TRP A 140 0.00 5.04 -7.01
CA TRP A 140 1.06 6.04 -6.86
C TRP A 140 0.85 7.28 -7.76
N ASN A 141 0.18 7.12 -8.89
CA ASN A 141 -0.20 8.23 -9.74
C ASN A 141 -1.59 8.75 -9.35
N ASP A 142 -1.63 9.87 -8.63
CA ASP A 142 -2.86 10.53 -8.18
C ASP A 142 -3.80 10.96 -9.31
N GLY A 143 -3.26 11.10 -10.53
CA GLY A 143 -4.05 11.41 -11.73
C GLY A 143 -4.92 10.26 -12.25
N MET A 144 -4.82 9.06 -11.65
CA MET A 144 -5.59 7.87 -12.04
C MET A 144 -6.94 7.73 -11.32
N SER A 145 -7.48 8.81 -10.79
CA SER A 145 -8.69 8.80 -9.93
C SER A 145 -9.96 8.30 -10.63
N GLU A 146 -10.05 8.44 -11.95
CA GLU A 146 -11.23 8.02 -12.73
C GLU A 146 -11.16 6.56 -13.22
N VAL A 147 -10.04 5.88 -13.01
CA VAL A 147 -9.82 4.52 -13.54
C VAL A 147 -10.60 3.47 -12.77
N GLY A 148 -10.68 3.59 -11.45
CA GLY A 148 -11.28 2.61 -10.57
C GLY A 148 -12.21 3.18 -9.49
N ASN A 149 -12.73 4.40 -9.67
CA ASN A 149 -13.57 5.07 -8.67
C ASN A 149 -14.93 4.38 -8.43
N LYS A 150 -15.40 3.54 -9.37
CA LYS A 150 -16.58 2.66 -9.18
C LYS A 150 -16.25 1.33 -8.49
N GLY A 151 -14.99 1.12 -8.10
CA GLY A 151 -14.53 -0.01 -7.29
C GLY A 151 -14.22 -1.29 -8.05
N LYS A 152 -14.03 -1.25 -9.38
CA LYS A 152 -13.69 -2.41 -10.21
C LYS A 152 -12.33 -2.32 -10.88
N GLY A 153 -11.88 -1.08 -11.23
CA GLY A 153 -10.62 -0.85 -11.93
C GLY A 153 -9.42 -1.47 -11.22
N GLU A 154 -8.42 -1.91 -11.99
CA GLU A 154 -7.26 -2.65 -11.50
C GLU A 154 -5.96 -2.00 -11.96
N SER A 155 -4.92 -2.05 -11.12
CA SER A 155 -3.60 -1.51 -11.41
C SER A 155 -2.58 -2.62 -11.64
N VAL A 156 -1.94 -2.60 -12.80
CA VAL A 156 -0.80 -3.48 -13.12
C VAL A 156 0.44 -3.05 -12.31
N TRP A 157 0.68 -1.74 -12.21
CA TRP A 157 1.77 -1.18 -11.41
C TRP A 157 1.67 -1.62 -9.94
N LEU A 158 0.50 -1.48 -9.33
CA LEU A 158 0.25 -1.93 -7.96
C LEU A 158 0.46 -3.44 -7.80
N GLY A 159 0.14 -4.21 -8.86
CA GLY A 159 0.43 -5.64 -8.90
C GLY A 159 1.91 -5.96 -8.75
N PHE A 160 2.79 -5.23 -9.43
CA PHE A 160 4.24 -5.37 -9.27
C PHE A 160 4.70 -4.95 -7.88
N PHE A 161 4.16 -3.85 -7.36
CA PHE A 161 4.52 -3.36 -6.04
C PHE A 161 4.12 -4.35 -4.94
N LEU A 162 2.89 -4.85 -4.98
CA LEU A 162 2.41 -5.87 -4.04
C LEU A 162 3.19 -7.18 -4.18
N TYR A 163 3.54 -7.60 -5.41
CA TYR A 163 4.36 -8.78 -5.63
C TYR A 163 5.74 -8.64 -4.95
N ASN A 164 6.41 -7.51 -5.12
CA ASN A 164 7.70 -7.24 -4.48
C ASN A 164 7.60 -7.28 -2.95
N ILE A 165 6.55 -6.68 -2.40
CA ILE A 165 6.31 -6.69 -0.96
C ILE A 165 6.09 -8.12 -0.45
N LEU A 166 5.22 -8.89 -1.09
CA LEU A 166 4.95 -10.28 -0.69
C LEU A 166 6.22 -11.14 -0.79
N ASP A 167 7.00 -10.97 -1.86
CA ASP A 167 8.24 -11.74 -2.06
C ASP A 167 9.23 -11.56 -0.90
N ARG A 168 9.35 -10.35 -0.39
CA ARG A 168 10.25 -10.01 0.74
C ARG A 168 9.62 -10.30 2.10
N PHE A 169 8.34 -9.96 2.30
CA PHE A 169 7.68 -10.04 3.60
C PHE A 169 7.38 -11.48 4.05
N ILE A 170 7.23 -12.43 3.12
CA ILE A 170 7.02 -13.86 3.43
C ILE A 170 8.10 -14.39 4.37
N LYS A 171 9.35 -13.99 4.20
CA LYS A 171 10.45 -14.38 5.09
C LYS A 171 10.23 -13.92 6.52
N ILE A 172 9.77 -12.68 6.71
CA ILE A 172 9.46 -12.12 8.03
C ILE A 172 8.31 -12.90 8.68
N VAL A 173 7.27 -13.23 7.91
CA VAL A 173 6.14 -14.03 8.40
C VAL A 173 6.58 -15.43 8.82
N GLU A 174 7.50 -16.04 8.06
CA GLU A 174 8.07 -17.36 8.38
C GLU A 174 8.91 -17.32 9.67
N GLU A 175 9.75 -16.29 9.82
CA GLU A 175 10.54 -16.06 11.05
C GLU A 175 9.65 -15.81 12.27
N ASN A 176 8.46 -15.24 12.06
CA ASN A 176 7.45 -15.02 13.11
C ASN A 176 6.59 -16.28 13.41
N GLY A 177 6.80 -17.39 12.69
CA GLY A 177 6.15 -18.68 12.93
C GLY A 177 4.70 -18.80 12.43
N ASP A 178 4.20 -17.85 11.62
CA ASP A 178 2.84 -17.90 11.04
C ASP A 178 2.86 -18.65 9.69
N PHE A 179 3.02 -19.96 9.76
CA PHE A 179 3.15 -20.79 8.58
C PHE A 179 1.88 -20.83 7.71
N ASP A 180 0.71 -20.70 8.27
CA ASP A 180 -0.55 -20.64 7.52
C ASP A 180 -0.58 -19.39 6.62
N ARG A 181 -0.14 -18.25 7.14
CA ARG A 181 0.00 -17.01 6.37
C ARG A 181 1.10 -17.12 5.32
N VAL A 182 2.21 -17.77 5.62
CA VAL A 182 3.30 -18.05 4.65
C VAL A 182 2.76 -18.78 3.43
N GLU A 183 2.04 -19.88 3.63
CA GLU A 183 1.48 -20.66 2.52
C GLU A 183 0.43 -19.87 1.72
N ARG A 184 -0.41 -19.12 2.41
CA ARG A 184 -1.41 -18.24 1.79
C ARG A 184 -0.75 -17.15 0.94
N TYR A 185 0.27 -16.46 1.47
CA TYR A 185 0.98 -15.41 0.75
C TYR A 185 1.79 -15.95 -0.43
N LYS A 186 2.41 -17.13 -0.31
CA LYS A 186 3.06 -17.82 -1.44
C LYS A 186 2.07 -18.10 -2.57
N LYS A 187 0.87 -18.59 -2.24
CA LYS A 187 -0.19 -18.85 -3.23
C LYS A 187 -0.63 -17.57 -3.92
N ILE A 188 -0.95 -16.53 -3.15
CA ILE A 188 -1.37 -15.24 -3.69
C ILE A 188 -0.28 -14.64 -4.61
N LYS A 189 0.99 -14.70 -4.18
CA LYS A 189 2.13 -14.25 -4.98
C LYS A 189 2.22 -14.99 -6.33
N GLN A 190 1.98 -16.30 -6.35
CA GLN A 190 1.98 -17.09 -7.58
C GLN A 190 0.82 -16.71 -8.51
N GLU A 191 -0.39 -16.54 -7.96
CA GLU A 191 -1.57 -16.10 -8.70
C GLU A 191 -1.38 -14.71 -9.29
N LEU A 192 -0.83 -13.78 -8.49
CA LEU A 192 -0.50 -12.43 -8.94
C LEU A 192 0.56 -12.42 -10.05
N ARG A 193 1.62 -13.22 -9.91
CA ARG A 193 2.63 -13.40 -10.97
C ARG A 193 1.99 -13.89 -12.27
N LYS A 194 1.07 -14.84 -12.17
CA LYS A 194 0.33 -15.34 -13.34
C LYS A 194 -0.49 -14.21 -13.97
N ALA A 195 -1.27 -13.47 -13.18
CA ALA A 195 -2.09 -12.36 -13.65
C ALA A 195 -1.26 -11.27 -14.33
N LEU A 196 -0.14 -10.88 -13.75
CA LEU A 196 0.79 -9.91 -14.35
C LEU A 196 1.29 -10.36 -15.72
N ASN A 197 1.66 -11.63 -15.88
CA ASN A 197 2.21 -12.17 -17.12
C ASN A 197 1.15 -12.65 -18.14
N THR A 198 -0.12 -12.59 -17.78
CA THR A 198 -1.24 -12.90 -18.71
C THR A 198 -2.09 -11.66 -18.95
N SER A 199 -2.97 -11.31 -18.03
CA SER A 199 -3.86 -10.14 -18.16
C SER A 199 -3.10 -8.83 -18.24
N GLY A 200 -2.04 -8.67 -17.45
CA GLY A 200 -1.20 -7.46 -17.39
C GLY A 200 -0.26 -7.29 -18.60
N TRP A 201 0.02 -8.36 -19.35
CA TRP A 201 0.92 -8.36 -20.49
C TRP A 201 0.16 -8.30 -21.82
N ASP A 202 0.54 -7.41 -22.75
CA ASP A 202 -0.13 -7.26 -24.04
C ASP A 202 0.61 -7.91 -25.24
N GLY A 203 1.71 -8.62 -24.94
CA GLY A 203 2.55 -9.26 -25.96
C GLY A 203 3.85 -8.50 -26.26
N ARG A 204 3.99 -7.23 -25.88
CA ARG A 204 5.18 -6.39 -26.09
C ARG A 204 5.66 -5.68 -24.83
N TRP A 205 4.72 -5.18 -23.99
CA TRP A 205 5.00 -4.53 -22.72
C TRP A 205 3.86 -4.77 -21.74
N TYR A 206 4.04 -4.36 -20.49
CA TYR A 206 3.00 -4.43 -19.48
C TYR A 206 2.00 -3.28 -19.68
N LYS A 207 0.71 -3.61 -19.60
CA LYS A 207 -0.35 -2.63 -19.54
C LYS A 207 -0.22 -1.78 -18.29
N ARG A 208 -0.87 -0.60 -18.26
CA ARG A 208 -0.87 0.25 -17.07
C ARG A 208 -1.96 -0.15 -16.07
N ALA A 209 -3.17 -0.35 -16.55
CA ALA A 209 -4.34 -0.58 -15.72
C ALA A 209 -5.51 -1.16 -16.53
N PHE A 210 -6.59 -1.51 -15.83
CA PHE A 210 -7.92 -1.75 -16.38
C PHE A 210 -8.90 -0.79 -15.72
N THR A 211 -9.78 -0.17 -16.52
CA THR A 211 -10.84 0.71 -16.02
C THR A 211 -11.96 -0.09 -15.34
N ASP A 212 -12.86 0.61 -14.66
CA ASP A 212 -14.09 0.01 -14.08
C ASP A 212 -14.96 -0.74 -15.11
N ASP A 213 -14.88 -0.35 -16.37
CA ASP A 213 -15.62 -0.99 -17.46
C ASP A 213 -14.81 -2.12 -18.13
N GLY A 214 -13.64 -2.46 -17.59
CA GLY A 214 -12.76 -3.53 -18.09
C GLY A 214 -11.89 -3.14 -19.28
N GLN A 215 -11.86 -1.87 -19.67
CA GLN A 215 -11.01 -1.39 -20.76
C GLN A 215 -9.54 -1.36 -20.30
N ALA A 216 -8.64 -1.95 -21.09
CA ALA A 216 -7.21 -1.88 -20.84
C ALA A 216 -6.67 -0.46 -21.14
N LEU A 217 -5.78 0.02 -20.27
CA LEU A 217 -4.99 1.23 -20.46
C LEU A 217 -3.51 0.87 -20.64
N GLY A 218 -2.80 1.62 -21.47
CA GLY A 218 -1.39 1.36 -21.75
C GLY A 218 -1.15 0.13 -22.65
N SER A 219 -2.17 -0.38 -23.31
CA SER A 219 -2.09 -1.48 -24.28
C SER A 219 -1.63 -0.99 -25.65
N MET A 220 -1.12 -1.90 -26.48
CA MET A 220 -0.82 -1.64 -27.90
C MET A 220 -2.02 -1.12 -28.68
N GLU A 221 -3.23 -1.50 -28.28
CA GLU A 221 -4.48 -1.13 -28.93
C GLU A 221 -4.98 0.25 -28.52
N ASN A 222 -4.41 0.86 -27.48
CA ASN A 222 -4.78 2.20 -27.05
C ASN A 222 -4.01 3.26 -27.82
N GLU A 223 -4.64 4.41 -28.05
CA GLU A 223 -3.97 5.62 -28.53
C GLU A 223 -3.34 6.39 -27.37
N GLU A 224 -3.96 6.32 -26.19
CA GLU A 224 -3.52 6.98 -24.96
C GLU A 224 -2.87 5.99 -23.98
N CYS A 225 -2.02 6.51 -23.10
CA CYS A 225 -1.36 5.72 -22.05
C CYS A 225 -0.63 4.47 -22.55
N ARG A 226 0.00 4.55 -23.70
CA ARG A 226 0.83 3.44 -24.21
C ARG A 226 2.13 3.28 -23.43
N ILE A 227 2.64 4.39 -22.93
CA ILE A 227 3.87 4.47 -22.13
C ILE A 227 3.52 5.28 -20.89
N ASP A 228 3.82 4.72 -19.74
CA ASP A 228 3.59 5.35 -18.44
C ASP A 228 4.92 5.40 -17.68
#